data_68300117c592fbb0f42307d59e881124
#
_entry.id   68300117c592fbb0f42307d59e881124
#
_cell.length_a   1.000
_cell.length_b   1.000
_cell.length_c   1.000
_cell.angle_alpha   90.00
_cell.angle_beta   90.00
_cell.angle_gamma   90.00
#
_symmetry.space_group_name_H-M   'P 1'
#
loop_
_entity.id
_entity.type
_entity.pdbx_description
1 polymer ?
#
loop_
_entity_poly.entity_id
_entity_poly.type
_entity_poly.pdbx_seq_one_letter_code
_entity_poly.pdbx_strand_id
1 'polypeptide(L)'
;MRRDLIDNLLVESLPASPRSRRLAMVTETYPPEVNGVAMSMSRLVNGLHERHHDVQLVRPQQVPAGAREARFDEVLTGGCPIPRYPHLRMGLPARRTLVRLWSLRRPDVVHIATEGPLGWSELQAARHLQLPVTTDFRTNFHA
;
A
#
# COMPACT_ATOMS: atom_id res chain seq x y z
N MET A 1 26.06 10.36 -16.68
CA MET A 1 26.37 9.60 -15.46
C MET A 1 27.43 10.35 -14.68
N ARG A 2 27.13 10.80 -13.48
CA ARG A 2 28.05 11.53 -12.60
C ARG A 2 28.66 10.53 -11.64
N ARG A 3 29.97 10.49 -11.58
CA ARG A 3 30.74 9.68 -10.63
C ARG A 3 31.45 10.61 -9.67
N ASP A 4 31.04 10.58 -8.42
CA ASP A 4 31.68 11.36 -7.36
C ASP A 4 32.41 10.37 -6.43
N LEU A 5 33.71 10.61 -6.21
CA LEU A 5 34.54 9.84 -5.28
C LEU A 5 34.57 10.57 -3.94
N ILE A 6 34.02 9.94 -2.92
CA ILE A 6 34.06 10.44 -1.53
C ILE A 6 34.69 9.34 -0.67
N ASP A 7 35.83 9.62 -0.05
CA ASP A 7 36.51 8.72 0.90
C ASP A 7 36.61 7.24 0.46
N ASN A 8 37.12 6.99 -0.75
CA ASN A 8 37.23 5.66 -1.36
C ASN A 8 35.89 4.95 -1.67
N LEU A 9 34.78 5.67 -1.56
CA LEU A 9 33.46 5.18 -2.01
C LEU A 9 33.19 5.68 -3.42
N LEU A 10 32.87 4.75 -4.32
CA LEU A 10 32.36 5.09 -5.64
C LEU A 10 30.86 5.31 -5.55
N VAL A 11 30.41 6.57 -5.66
CA VAL A 11 29.00 6.91 -5.71
C VAL A 11 28.58 7.06 -7.18
N GLU A 12 27.69 6.19 -7.64
CA GLU A 12 27.15 6.23 -8.98
C GLU A 12 25.69 6.65 -8.92
N SER A 13 25.38 7.84 -9.45
CA SER A 13 24.02 8.33 -9.57
C SER A 13 23.40 7.88 -10.89
N LEU A 14 22.40 7.02 -10.83
CA LEU A 14 21.62 6.61 -12.00
C LEU A 14 20.43 7.55 -12.17
N PRO A 15 20.10 7.96 -13.41
CA PRO A 15 18.91 8.75 -13.66
C PRO A 15 17.66 7.96 -13.28
N ALA A 16 16.68 8.63 -12.67
CA ALA A 16 15.39 8.01 -12.38
C ALA A 16 14.75 7.50 -13.67
N SER A 17 14.29 6.26 -13.64
CA SER A 17 13.56 5.71 -14.79
C SER A 17 12.20 6.40 -14.92
N PRO A 18 11.86 7.00 -16.07
CA PRO A 18 10.55 7.62 -16.27
C PRO A 18 9.42 6.61 -16.50
N ARG A 19 9.69 5.31 -16.36
CA ARG A 19 8.70 4.28 -16.62
C ARG A 19 7.63 4.24 -15.53
N SER A 20 6.37 4.25 -15.97
CA SER A 20 5.24 3.93 -15.10
C SER A 20 5.41 2.53 -14.48
N ARG A 21 5.08 2.44 -13.20
CA ARG A 21 5.06 1.18 -12.45
C ARG A 21 3.66 0.91 -11.97
N ARG A 22 3.30 -0.36 -11.88
CA ARG A 22 2.08 -0.80 -11.22
C ARG A 22 2.37 -1.11 -9.77
N LEU A 23 1.72 -0.39 -8.86
CA LEU A 23 1.94 -0.43 -7.43
C LEU A 23 0.66 -0.88 -6.73
N ALA A 24 0.72 -1.96 -5.96
CA ALA A 24 -0.34 -2.32 -5.04
C ALA A 24 0.01 -1.71 -3.66
N MET A 25 -0.80 -0.76 -3.22
CA MET A 25 -0.64 -0.06 -1.95
C MET A 25 -1.67 -0.57 -0.96
N VAL A 26 -1.21 -1.10 0.14
CA VAL A 26 -2.03 -1.79 1.11
C VAL A 26 -2.02 -1.11 2.45
N THR A 27 -3.18 -0.80 2.98
CA THR A 27 -3.32 -0.17 4.27
C THR A 27 -4.62 -0.58 4.98
N GLU A 28 -4.55 -0.78 6.29
CA GLU A 28 -5.75 -0.98 7.11
C GLU A 28 -6.50 0.32 7.37
N THR A 29 -5.86 1.46 7.21
CA THR A 29 -6.41 2.78 7.48
C THR A 29 -6.20 3.75 6.32
N TYR A 30 -7.25 4.44 5.93
CA TYR A 30 -7.25 5.41 4.83
C TYR A 30 -8.39 6.41 5.03
N PRO A 31 -8.34 7.64 4.48
CA PRO A 31 -9.49 8.54 4.56
C PRO A 31 -10.80 7.86 4.12
N PRO A 32 -11.94 8.11 4.79
CA PRO A 32 -12.23 9.21 5.72
C PRO A 32 -11.74 9.03 7.17
N GLU A 33 -11.07 7.95 7.53
CA GLU A 33 -10.44 7.87 8.85
C GLU A 33 -9.40 8.97 9.02
N VAL A 34 -9.40 9.63 10.19
CA VAL A 34 -8.50 10.74 10.47
C VAL A 34 -7.43 10.28 11.46
N ASN A 35 -6.29 9.89 10.92
CA ASN A 35 -5.09 9.59 11.70
C ASN A 35 -3.84 9.82 10.84
N GLY A 36 -2.67 9.84 11.48
CA GLY A 36 -1.42 10.15 10.80
C GLY A 36 -1.06 9.18 9.67
N VAL A 37 -1.36 7.89 9.85
CA VAL A 37 -1.09 6.87 8.83
C VAL A 37 -2.00 7.06 7.63
N ALA A 38 -3.32 7.23 7.85
CA ALA A 38 -4.30 7.45 6.80
C ALA A 38 -3.94 8.68 5.95
N MET A 39 -3.56 9.78 6.59
CA MET A 39 -3.16 11.01 5.90
C MET A 39 -1.87 10.85 5.11
N SER A 40 -0.88 10.17 5.67
CA SER A 40 0.40 9.90 4.99
C SER A 40 0.21 8.98 3.78
N MET A 41 -0.61 7.94 3.92
CA MET A 41 -0.92 7.03 2.82
C MET A 41 -1.68 7.73 1.70
N SER A 42 -2.64 8.57 2.03
CA SER A 42 -3.37 9.36 1.04
C SER A 42 -2.42 10.26 0.22
N ARG A 43 -1.48 10.94 0.88
CA ARG A 43 -0.48 11.78 0.19
C ARG A 43 0.44 10.95 -0.70
N LEU A 44 0.89 9.81 -0.21
CA LEU A 44 1.77 8.91 -0.97
C LEU A 44 1.08 8.38 -2.23
N VAL A 45 -0.13 7.85 -2.08
CA VAL A 45 -0.92 7.30 -3.19
C VAL A 45 -1.24 8.35 -4.23
N ASN A 46 -1.70 9.53 -3.80
CA ASN A 46 -1.97 10.65 -4.71
C ASN A 46 -0.69 11.12 -5.43
N GLY A 47 0.42 11.24 -4.72
CA GLY A 47 1.70 11.64 -5.29
C GLY A 47 2.24 10.64 -6.33
N LEU A 48 2.04 9.35 -6.12
CA LEU A 48 2.39 8.32 -7.10
C LEU A 48 1.48 8.39 -8.33
N HIS A 49 0.18 8.58 -8.12
CA HIS A 49 -0.78 8.74 -9.21
C HIS A 49 -0.49 9.97 -10.07
N GLU A 50 -0.18 11.12 -9.44
CA GLU A 50 0.21 12.36 -10.13
C GLU A 50 1.50 12.20 -10.95
N ARG A 51 2.37 11.27 -10.57
CA ARG A 51 3.57 10.89 -11.33
C ARG A 51 3.32 9.82 -12.39
N HIS A 52 2.06 9.57 -12.71
CA HIS A 52 1.62 8.62 -13.74
C HIS A 52 1.97 7.16 -13.47
N HIS A 53 2.06 6.78 -12.19
CA HIS A 53 2.11 5.37 -11.82
C HIS A 53 0.69 4.78 -11.79
N ASP A 54 0.58 3.51 -12.13
CA ASP A 54 -0.67 2.75 -12.00
C ASP A 54 -0.81 2.24 -10.56
N VAL A 55 -1.61 2.94 -9.76
CA VAL A 55 -1.76 2.67 -8.33
C VAL A 55 -3.06 1.92 -8.07
N GLN A 56 -2.95 0.77 -7.43
CA GLN A 56 -4.06 0.03 -6.86
C GLN A 56 -4.04 0.15 -5.35
N LEU A 57 -5.08 0.72 -4.76
CA LEU A 57 -5.24 0.85 -3.31
C LEU A 57 -6.09 -0.30 -2.78
N VAL A 58 -5.52 -1.08 -1.86
CA VAL A 58 -6.22 -2.15 -1.14
C VAL A 58 -6.44 -1.74 0.30
N ARG A 59 -7.68 -1.68 0.74
CA ARG A 59 -8.08 -1.24 2.06
C ARG A 59 -9.40 -1.87 2.53
N PRO A 60 -9.68 -1.90 3.84
CA PRO A 60 -10.98 -2.31 4.34
C PRO A 60 -12.09 -1.35 3.89
N GLN A 61 -13.26 -1.91 3.64
CA GLN A 61 -14.46 -1.11 3.38
C GLN A 61 -14.87 -0.36 4.66
N GLN A 62 -15.08 0.93 4.53
CA GLN A 62 -15.57 1.79 5.61
C GLN A 62 -17.06 2.05 5.44
N VAL A 63 -17.78 2.21 6.55
CA VAL A 63 -19.23 2.50 6.56
C VAL A 63 -19.45 3.93 7.07
N PRO A 64 -20.32 4.73 6.42
CA PRO A 64 -20.93 4.47 5.11
C PRO A 64 -19.94 4.72 3.98
N ALA A 65 -20.00 3.88 2.98
CA ALA A 65 -19.31 4.15 1.73
C ALA A 65 -20.08 5.26 1.01
N GLY A 66 -19.75 6.51 1.29
CA GLY A 66 -20.19 7.61 0.45
C GLY A 66 -19.67 7.41 -0.97
N ALA A 67 -20.43 7.82 -1.99
CA ALA A 67 -19.98 7.82 -3.36
C ALA A 67 -18.70 8.66 -3.46
N ARG A 68 -17.55 7.99 -3.52
CA ARG A 68 -16.25 8.61 -3.68
C ARG A 68 -15.81 8.37 -5.10
N GLU A 69 -15.54 9.41 -5.83
CA GLU A 69 -14.85 9.30 -7.09
C GLU A 69 -13.42 8.84 -6.79
N ALA A 70 -13.17 7.56 -7.01
CA ALA A 70 -11.84 7.02 -6.91
C ALA A 70 -11.00 7.52 -8.10
N ARG A 71 -9.89 8.19 -7.82
CA ARG A 71 -8.95 8.65 -8.84
C ARG A 71 -8.07 7.52 -9.36
N PHE A 72 -8.07 6.39 -8.73
CA PHE A 72 -7.26 5.21 -9.00
C PHE A 72 -8.05 3.95 -8.62
N ASP A 73 -7.51 2.82 -8.99
CA ASP A 73 -8.12 1.52 -8.75
C ASP A 73 -8.19 1.20 -7.25
N GLU A 74 -9.38 1.07 -6.69
CA GLU A 74 -9.59 0.71 -5.28
C GLU A 74 -10.14 -0.70 -5.15
N VAL A 75 -9.51 -1.49 -4.27
CA VAL A 75 -9.99 -2.81 -3.89
C VAL A 75 -10.45 -2.75 -2.43
N LEU A 76 -11.74 -2.89 -2.22
CA LEU A 76 -12.33 -2.89 -0.89
C LEU A 76 -12.45 -4.31 -0.37
N THR A 77 -11.83 -4.56 0.78
CA THR A 77 -11.92 -5.84 1.48
C THR A 77 -12.89 -5.75 2.65
N GLY A 78 -13.34 -6.90 3.13
CA GLY A 78 -14.13 -6.94 4.37
C GLY A 78 -13.34 -6.33 5.54
N GLY A 79 -14.03 -5.70 6.46
CA GLY A 79 -13.43 -5.10 7.65
C GLY A 79 -14.32 -5.24 8.87
N CYS A 80 -13.72 -5.35 10.05
CA CYS A 80 -14.42 -5.35 11.33
C CYS A 80 -13.92 -4.23 12.25
N PRO A 81 -14.75 -3.70 13.15
CA PRO A 81 -14.34 -2.72 14.13
C PRO A 81 -13.27 -3.28 15.08
N ILE A 82 -12.32 -2.44 15.49
CA ILE A 82 -11.35 -2.81 16.53
C ILE A 82 -12.00 -2.59 17.91
N PRO A 83 -11.98 -3.57 18.82
CA PRO A 83 -12.75 -3.51 20.07
C PRO A 83 -12.50 -2.29 20.96
N ARG A 84 -11.30 -1.73 20.97
CA ARG A 84 -10.93 -0.54 21.75
C ARG A 84 -10.99 0.76 20.94
N TYR A 85 -11.13 0.66 19.62
CA TYR A 85 -11.09 1.79 18.71
C TYR A 85 -12.22 1.67 17.69
N PRO A 86 -13.48 1.97 18.08
CA PRO A 86 -14.66 1.74 17.24
C PRO A 86 -14.67 2.52 15.93
N HIS A 87 -13.87 3.59 15.85
CA HIS A 87 -13.70 4.41 14.63
C HIS A 87 -12.68 3.84 13.64
N LEU A 88 -11.88 2.86 14.06
CA LEU A 88 -10.91 2.18 13.22
C LEU A 88 -11.43 0.80 12.83
N ARG A 89 -11.16 0.40 11.62
CA ARG A 89 -11.50 -0.93 11.13
C ARG A 89 -10.25 -1.72 10.78
N MET A 90 -10.27 -2.98 11.13
CA MET A 90 -9.24 -3.95 10.76
C MET A 90 -9.71 -4.73 9.54
N GLY A 91 -8.86 -4.90 8.55
CA GLY A 91 -9.16 -5.71 7.37
C GLY A 91 -9.31 -7.19 7.70
N LEU A 92 -10.25 -7.84 7.06
CA LEU A 92 -10.38 -9.30 7.13
C LEU A 92 -9.39 -9.97 6.19
N PRO A 93 -8.99 -11.22 6.47
CA PRO A 93 -8.12 -11.98 5.58
C PRO A 93 -8.68 -12.09 4.17
N ALA A 94 -7.89 -11.73 3.17
CA ALA A 94 -8.30 -11.63 1.77
C ALA A 94 -7.34 -12.33 0.80
N ARG A 95 -6.51 -13.25 1.27
CA ARG A 95 -5.45 -13.90 0.48
C ARG A 95 -5.94 -14.44 -0.87
N ARG A 96 -7.03 -15.19 -0.89
CA ARG A 96 -7.55 -15.81 -2.13
C ARG A 96 -7.98 -14.77 -3.16
N THR A 97 -8.63 -13.71 -2.71
CA THR A 97 -9.07 -12.60 -3.55
C THR A 97 -7.87 -11.87 -4.15
N LEU A 98 -6.86 -11.62 -3.34
CA LEU A 98 -5.63 -10.93 -3.77
C LEU A 98 -4.81 -11.77 -4.74
N VAL A 99 -4.64 -13.07 -4.48
CA VAL A 99 -3.98 -13.97 -5.43
C VAL A 99 -4.67 -13.95 -6.78
N ARG A 100 -5.99 -14.04 -6.79
CA ARG A 100 -6.79 -14.00 -8.03
C ARG A 100 -6.62 -12.67 -8.77
N LEU A 101 -6.76 -11.57 -8.04
CA LEU A 101 -6.65 -10.21 -8.59
C LEU A 101 -5.26 -9.97 -9.20
N TRP A 102 -4.21 -10.28 -8.46
CA TRP A 102 -2.83 -10.05 -8.90
C TRP A 102 -2.31 -11.08 -9.93
N SER A 103 -2.98 -12.22 -10.05
CA SER A 103 -2.74 -13.13 -11.17
C SER A 103 -3.25 -12.56 -12.48
N LEU A 104 -4.33 -11.77 -12.44
CA LEU A 104 -4.91 -11.11 -13.61
C LEU A 104 -4.21 -9.78 -13.94
N ARG A 105 -3.90 -8.99 -12.91
CA ARG A 105 -3.20 -7.69 -13.02
C ARG A 105 -2.02 -7.67 -12.07
N ARG A 106 -0.90 -8.19 -12.53
CA ARG A 106 0.31 -8.33 -11.73
C ARG A 106 0.91 -6.96 -11.39
N PRO A 107 1.05 -6.59 -10.10
CA PRO A 107 1.81 -5.42 -9.71
C PRO A 107 3.32 -5.62 -9.87
N ASP A 108 4.05 -4.53 -10.09
CA ASP A 108 5.52 -4.55 -10.09
C ASP A 108 6.06 -4.62 -8.66
N VAL A 109 5.34 -4.00 -7.72
CA VAL A 109 5.67 -4.03 -6.29
C VAL A 109 4.41 -3.92 -5.44
N VAL A 110 4.43 -4.58 -4.30
CA VAL A 110 3.39 -4.52 -3.26
C VAL A 110 3.98 -3.78 -2.06
N HIS A 111 3.33 -2.68 -1.66
CA HIS A 111 3.71 -1.92 -0.49
C HIS A 111 2.69 -2.10 0.63
N ILE A 112 3.11 -2.65 1.76
CA ILE A 112 2.27 -2.90 2.92
C ILE A 112 2.59 -1.85 3.98
N ALA A 113 1.66 -0.93 4.20
CA ALA A 113 1.87 0.22 5.07
C ALA A 113 1.46 -0.01 6.52
N THR A 114 0.64 -1.02 6.80
CA THR A 114 0.13 -1.29 8.14
C THR A 114 0.20 -2.77 8.46
N GLU A 115 0.54 -3.07 9.72
CA GLU A 115 0.47 -4.41 10.28
C GLU A 115 -0.99 -4.77 10.59
N GLY A 116 -1.40 -5.97 10.22
CA GLY A 116 -2.75 -6.47 10.51
C GLY A 116 -3.11 -7.68 9.66
N PRO A 117 -4.33 -8.24 9.82
CA PRO A 117 -4.76 -9.42 9.07
C PRO A 117 -4.78 -9.22 7.56
N LEU A 118 -5.13 -8.02 7.09
CA LEU A 118 -5.08 -7.67 5.68
C LEU A 118 -3.64 -7.66 5.17
N GLY A 119 -2.73 -6.92 5.84
CA GLY A 119 -1.31 -6.87 5.50
C GLY A 119 -0.66 -8.25 5.49
N TRP A 120 -1.03 -9.12 6.44
CA TRP A 120 -0.57 -10.50 6.47
C TRP A 120 -1.07 -11.32 5.27
N SER A 121 -2.33 -11.19 4.93
CA SER A 121 -2.92 -11.85 3.75
C SER A 121 -2.23 -11.45 2.46
N GLU A 122 -1.84 -10.21 2.35
CA GLU A 122 -1.16 -9.66 1.19
C GLU A 122 0.30 -10.10 1.10
N LEU A 123 0.99 -10.13 2.23
CA LEU A 123 2.33 -10.72 2.27
C LEU A 123 2.30 -12.17 1.77
N GLN A 124 1.31 -12.95 2.21
CA GLN A 124 1.15 -14.33 1.75
C GLN A 124 0.82 -14.41 0.25
N ALA A 125 -0.07 -13.56 -0.25
CA ALA A 125 -0.41 -13.51 -1.66
C ALA A 125 0.77 -13.08 -2.53
N ALA A 126 1.50 -12.05 -2.11
CA ALA A 126 2.70 -11.57 -2.79
C ALA A 126 3.80 -12.64 -2.83
N ARG A 127 4.04 -13.35 -1.72
CA ARG A 127 5.00 -14.46 -1.67
C ARG A 127 4.58 -15.61 -2.59
N HIS A 128 3.30 -15.96 -2.59
CA HIS A 128 2.79 -17.01 -3.48
C HIS A 128 3.02 -16.68 -4.96
N LEU A 129 2.86 -15.41 -5.33
CA LEU A 129 3.05 -14.92 -6.69
C LEU A 129 4.48 -14.44 -6.98
N GLN A 130 5.39 -14.55 -6.02
CA GLN A 130 6.78 -14.09 -6.13
C GLN A 130 6.87 -12.60 -6.50
N LEU A 131 6.03 -11.76 -5.88
CA LEU A 131 6.05 -10.31 -6.08
C LEU A 131 7.04 -9.65 -5.11
N PRO A 132 7.75 -8.60 -5.54
CA PRO A 132 8.53 -7.76 -4.64
C PRO A 132 7.62 -7.08 -3.61
N VAL A 133 8.04 -7.09 -2.35
CA VAL A 133 7.29 -6.48 -1.23
C VAL A 133 8.15 -5.45 -0.53
N THR A 134 7.57 -4.31 -0.23
CA THR A 134 8.12 -3.30 0.67
C THR A 134 7.16 -3.07 1.83
N THR A 135 7.69 -2.71 2.97
CA THR A 135 6.90 -2.43 4.18
C THR A 135 7.42 -1.18 4.88
N ASP A 136 6.53 -0.53 5.63
CA ASP A 136 6.85 0.57 6.51
C ASP A 136 6.61 0.19 7.97
N PHE A 137 7.37 0.79 8.87
CA PHE A 137 7.06 0.78 10.31
C PHE A 137 6.52 2.17 10.68
N ARG A 138 5.20 2.27 10.85
CA ARG A 138 4.51 3.55 11.10
C ARG A 138 3.86 3.65 12.48
N THR A 139 3.61 2.53 13.12
CA THR A 139 2.90 2.49 14.40
C THR A 139 3.61 1.56 15.38
N ASN A 140 3.92 2.08 16.57
CA ASN A 140 4.46 1.28 17.66
C ASN A 140 3.31 0.93 18.62
N PHE A 141 2.86 -0.30 18.57
CA PHE A 141 1.80 -0.80 19.46
C PHE A 141 2.29 -1.23 20.85
N HIS A 142 3.60 -1.15 21.10
CA HIS A 142 4.22 -1.55 22.35
C HIS A 142 4.53 -0.39 23.29
N ALA A 143 4.06 0.79 22.96
CA ALA A 143 4.22 1.97 23.80
C ALA A 143 3.13 2.06 24.88
#